data_cca00ad28c92edef7572d03badd57483
#
_entry.id   cca00ad28c92edef7572d03badd57483
#
_cell.length_a   1.000
_cell.length_b   1.000
_cell.length_c   1.000
_cell.angle_alpha   90.00
_cell.angle_beta   90.00
_cell.angle_gamma   90.00
#
_symmetry.space_group_name_H-M   'P 1'
#
loop_
_entity.id
_entity.type
_entity.pdbx_description
1 polymer ?
#
loop_
_entity_poly.entity_id
_entity_poly.type
_entity_poly.pdbx_seq_one_letter_code
_entity_poly.pdbx_strand_id
1 'polypeptide(L)'
;MISLPAACFTGAQGIALNREDLWLAIPYRGLPWLGQGLLVALLLLWLGSFIPQLAKLKARRALFGFLLSGALLGPILLVDATLKEHSGRTRPVNIEQFGGNKQFTPAFIPADQCSQNCSFVSGHVATASFIMAFGWLGAPAVRRRWLLASMAFGGLFALVRMVPGGHFLSDTIFAWFATYFSLWFTEWLFRRLDWLPD
;
A
#
# COMPACT_ATOMS: atom_id res chain seq x y z
N MET A 1 7.82 -3.44 22.50
CA MET A 1 6.52 -2.76 22.67
C MET A 1 6.80 -1.26 22.58
N ILE A 2 6.63 -0.63 21.43
CA ILE A 2 6.70 0.83 21.34
C ILE A 2 5.29 1.30 21.70
N SER A 3 5.14 1.75 22.95
CA SER A 3 3.93 2.46 23.38
C SER A 3 3.91 3.79 22.64
N LEU A 4 3.03 3.95 21.67
CA LEU A 4 2.66 5.26 21.18
C LEU A 4 2.13 6.07 22.37
N PRO A 5 2.48 7.35 22.51
CA PRO A 5 2.01 8.15 23.64
C PRO A 5 0.48 8.12 23.68
N ALA A 6 -0.08 7.90 24.87
CA ALA A 6 -1.51 7.81 25.11
C ALA A 6 -2.32 8.99 24.55
N ALA A 7 -1.67 10.13 24.33
CA ALA A 7 -2.26 11.32 23.70
C ALA A 7 -2.75 11.10 22.25
N CYS A 8 -2.25 10.08 21.51
CA CYS A 8 -2.75 9.78 20.18
C CYS A 8 -4.04 8.95 20.17
N PHE A 9 -4.47 8.43 21.33
CA PHE A 9 -5.54 7.42 21.40
C PHE A 9 -6.43 7.60 22.64
N THR A 10 -6.56 8.80 23.18
CA THR A 10 -7.55 9.01 24.25
C THR A 10 -8.93 8.75 23.68
N GLY A 11 -9.61 7.76 24.26
CA GLY A 11 -10.92 7.28 23.82
C GLY A 11 -11.93 8.39 23.58
N ALA A 12 -13.01 8.09 22.90
CA ALA A 12 -14.17 8.88 22.41
C ALA A 12 -14.21 10.42 22.55
N GLN A 13 -13.30 11.03 23.31
CA GLN A 13 -13.24 12.47 23.60
C GLN A 13 -11.88 13.14 23.34
N GLY A 14 -10.87 12.47 22.78
CA GLY A 14 -9.57 13.04 23.00
C GLY A 14 -8.48 12.93 21.95
N ILE A 15 -8.77 12.80 20.67
CA ILE A 15 -7.77 13.21 19.69
C ILE A 15 -8.20 14.55 19.14
N ALA A 16 -7.36 15.57 19.35
CA ALA A 16 -7.50 16.88 18.72
C ALA A 16 -7.43 16.80 17.17
N LEU A 17 -7.26 15.59 16.60
CA LEU A 17 -7.13 15.29 15.17
C LEU A 17 -8.24 14.33 14.76
N ASN A 18 -9.35 14.90 14.34
CA ASN A 18 -10.47 14.14 13.77
C ASN A 18 -10.13 13.71 12.34
N ARG A 19 -10.65 12.53 11.89
CA ARG A 19 -10.59 12.09 10.49
C ARG A 19 -11.17 13.11 9.50
N GLU A 20 -11.91 14.09 9.99
CA GLU A 20 -12.54 15.16 9.24
C GLU A 20 -11.63 16.38 9.05
N ASP A 21 -10.50 16.46 9.78
CA ASP A 21 -9.52 17.51 9.55
C ASP A 21 -8.99 17.44 8.13
N LEU A 22 -9.04 18.54 7.39
CA LEU A 22 -8.74 18.59 5.95
C LEU A 22 -7.37 17.98 5.59
N TRP A 23 -6.37 18.20 6.41
CA TRP A 23 -5.01 17.68 6.18
C TRP A 23 -4.89 16.16 6.31
N LEU A 24 -5.83 15.49 7.02
CA LEU A 24 -5.97 14.04 7.08
C LEU A 24 -6.98 13.54 6.04
N ALA A 25 -8.10 14.25 5.89
CA ALA A 25 -9.20 13.83 5.03
C ALA A 25 -8.81 13.83 3.53
N ILE A 26 -8.07 14.86 3.08
CA ILE A 26 -7.62 14.97 1.69
C ILE A 26 -6.73 13.78 1.28
N PRO A 27 -5.60 13.50 1.95
CA PRO A 27 -4.77 12.35 1.57
C PRO A 27 -5.48 11.01 1.80
N TYR A 28 -6.30 10.90 2.85
CA TYR A 28 -7.05 9.69 3.15
C TYR A 28 -8.04 9.31 2.04
N ARG A 29 -8.82 10.28 1.56
CA ARG A 29 -9.83 10.07 0.51
C ARG A 29 -9.23 10.13 -0.88
N GLY A 30 -8.21 10.97 -1.09
CA GLY A 30 -7.62 11.21 -2.41
C GLY A 30 -6.75 10.06 -2.91
N LEU A 31 -5.98 9.41 -2.04
CA LEU A 31 -5.05 8.35 -2.48
C LEU A 31 -5.73 7.16 -3.17
N PRO A 32 -6.89 6.62 -2.69
CA PRO A 32 -7.59 5.56 -3.41
C PRO A 32 -8.01 5.97 -4.81
N TRP A 33 -8.51 7.20 -4.99
CA TRP A 33 -8.87 7.71 -6.32
C TRP A 33 -7.66 7.86 -7.24
N LEU A 34 -6.53 8.35 -6.71
CA LEU A 34 -5.28 8.43 -7.47
C LEU A 34 -4.77 7.04 -7.85
N GLY A 35 -4.85 6.07 -6.94
CA GLY A 35 -4.47 4.68 -7.20
C GLY A 35 -5.34 4.03 -8.28
N GLN A 36 -6.65 4.23 -8.23
CA GLN A 36 -7.58 3.73 -9.25
C GLN A 36 -7.35 4.41 -10.60
N GLY A 37 -7.17 5.73 -10.62
CA GLY A 37 -6.84 6.47 -11.83
C GLY A 37 -5.53 6.01 -12.47
N LEU A 38 -4.50 5.77 -11.65
CA LEU A 38 -3.23 5.20 -12.11
C LEU A 38 -3.42 3.80 -12.72
N LEU A 39 -4.18 2.94 -12.05
CA LEU A 39 -4.46 1.58 -12.54
C LEU A 39 -5.16 1.61 -13.91
N VAL A 40 -6.20 2.45 -14.05
CA VAL A 40 -6.91 2.63 -15.33
C VAL A 40 -5.96 3.18 -16.39
N ALA A 41 -5.15 4.18 -16.07
CA ALA A 41 -4.18 4.75 -17.00
C ALA A 41 -3.15 3.70 -17.45
N LEU A 42 -2.60 2.89 -16.54
CA LEU A 42 -1.65 1.81 -16.87
C LEU A 42 -2.32 0.76 -17.76
N LEU A 43 -3.57 0.39 -17.48
CA LEU A 43 -4.33 -0.54 -18.32
C LEU A 43 -4.54 0.01 -19.73
N LEU A 44 -4.95 1.26 -19.86
CA LEU A 44 -5.15 1.90 -21.17
C LEU A 44 -3.84 2.04 -21.95
N LEU A 45 -2.74 2.40 -21.30
CA LEU A 45 -1.40 2.46 -21.91
C LEU A 45 -0.94 1.07 -22.36
N TRP A 46 -1.16 0.05 -21.54
CA TRP A 46 -0.82 -1.33 -21.90
C TRP A 46 -1.66 -1.84 -23.07
N LEU A 47 -2.99 -1.67 -23.05
CA LEU A 47 -3.88 -2.02 -24.16
C LEU A 47 -3.54 -1.22 -25.43
N GLY A 48 -3.30 0.08 -25.29
CA GLY A 48 -2.89 0.94 -26.42
C GLY A 48 -1.56 0.52 -27.05
N SER A 49 -0.69 -0.17 -26.29
CA SER A 49 0.58 -0.69 -26.81
C SER A 49 0.42 -1.81 -27.85
N PHE A 50 -0.78 -2.38 -28.01
CA PHE A 50 -1.09 -3.36 -29.05
C PHE A 50 -1.56 -2.73 -30.37
N ILE A 51 -1.85 -1.43 -30.37
CA ILE A 51 -2.26 -0.69 -31.56
C ILE A 51 -1.01 -0.41 -32.42
N PRO A 52 -0.96 -0.88 -33.68
CA PRO A 52 0.24 -0.77 -34.52
C PRO A 52 0.71 0.67 -34.75
N GLN A 53 -0.21 1.62 -34.83
CA GLN A 53 0.05 3.05 -35.07
C GLN A 53 0.74 3.74 -33.88
N LEU A 54 0.67 3.15 -32.68
CA LEU A 54 1.24 3.73 -31.46
C LEU A 54 2.64 3.13 -31.13
N ALA A 55 3.60 3.29 -32.06
CA ALA A 55 4.94 2.71 -31.96
C ALA A 55 5.66 3.06 -30.64
N LYS A 56 5.47 4.27 -30.10
CA LYS A 56 6.05 4.69 -28.81
C LYS A 56 5.52 3.88 -27.62
N LEU A 57 4.23 3.53 -27.62
CA LEU A 57 3.63 2.68 -26.58
C LEU A 57 4.08 1.23 -26.75
N LYS A 58 4.14 0.74 -28.00
CA LYS A 58 4.64 -0.60 -28.32
C LYS A 58 6.04 -0.83 -27.75
N ALA A 59 6.94 0.14 -27.89
CA ALA A 59 8.31 0.08 -27.36
C ALA A 59 8.36 -0.01 -25.81
N ARG A 60 7.31 0.41 -25.12
CA ARG A 60 7.21 0.38 -23.64
C ARG A 60 6.21 -0.63 -23.11
N ARG A 61 5.75 -1.58 -23.95
CA ARG A 61 4.72 -2.56 -23.56
C ARG A 61 5.11 -3.36 -22.32
N ALA A 62 6.33 -3.87 -22.27
CA ALA A 62 6.85 -4.64 -21.15
C ALA A 62 6.84 -3.82 -19.86
N LEU A 63 7.22 -2.53 -19.92
CA LEU A 63 7.18 -1.61 -18.78
C LEU A 63 5.73 -1.41 -18.28
N PHE A 64 4.78 -1.13 -19.16
CA PHE A 64 3.38 -0.96 -18.77
C PHE A 64 2.79 -2.26 -18.21
N GLY A 65 3.11 -3.40 -18.81
CA GLY A 65 2.74 -4.72 -18.31
C GLY A 65 3.31 -4.99 -16.91
N PHE A 66 4.59 -4.69 -16.70
CA PHE A 66 5.24 -4.81 -15.39
C PHE A 66 4.57 -3.93 -14.32
N LEU A 67 4.35 -2.64 -14.61
CA LEU A 67 3.70 -1.71 -13.68
C LEU A 67 2.27 -2.15 -13.36
N LEU A 68 1.50 -2.55 -14.36
CA LEU A 68 0.13 -3.04 -14.18
C LEU A 68 0.09 -4.31 -13.35
N SER A 69 0.93 -5.31 -13.68
CA SER A 69 1.01 -6.57 -12.93
C SER A 69 1.45 -6.35 -11.49
N GLY A 70 2.44 -5.49 -11.26
CA GLY A 70 2.90 -5.14 -9.93
C GLY A 70 1.82 -4.45 -9.08
N ALA A 71 1.02 -3.56 -9.69
CA ALA A 71 -0.11 -2.91 -9.01
C ALA A 71 -1.22 -3.90 -8.67
N LEU A 72 -1.51 -4.83 -9.57
CA LEU A 72 -2.52 -5.88 -9.35
C LEU A 72 -2.05 -6.89 -8.29
N LEU A 73 -0.84 -7.39 -8.37
CA LEU A 73 -0.33 -8.41 -7.45
C LEU A 73 -0.06 -7.86 -6.05
N GLY A 74 0.52 -6.66 -5.93
CA GLY A 74 0.89 -6.08 -4.64
C GLY A 74 -0.30 -5.45 -3.90
N PRO A 75 -0.62 -4.19 -4.16
CA PRO A 75 -1.64 -3.47 -3.41
C PRO A 75 -3.03 -4.12 -3.49
N ILE A 76 -3.44 -4.65 -4.64
CA ILE A 76 -4.80 -5.15 -4.82
C ILE A 76 -4.94 -6.59 -4.34
N LEU A 77 -4.21 -7.53 -4.91
CA LEU A 77 -4.40 -8.95 -4.63
C LEU A 77 -3.81 -9.35 -3.27
N LEU A 78 -2.51 -9.10 -3.06
CA LEU A 78 -1.84 -9.51 -1.83
C LEU A 78 -2.33 -8.71 -0.62
N VAL A 79 -2.40 -7.38 -0.74
CA VAL A 79 -2.74 -6.52 0.39
C VAL A 79 -4.24 -6.46 0.62
N ASP A 80 -5.02 -5.93 -0.32
CA ASP A 80 -6.45 -5.69 -0.08
C ASP A 80 -7.27 -6.97 -0.11
N ALA A 81 -7.11 -7.83 -1.14
CA ALA A 81 -7.95 -9.02 -1.29
C ALA A 81 -7.54 -10.20 -0.40
N THR A 82 -6.26 -10.27 0.05
CA THR A 82 -5.79 -11.42 0.82
C THR A 82 -5.51 -11.05 2.28
N LEU A 83 -4.45 -10.29 2.55
CA LEU A 83 -4.00 -10.05 3.93
C LEU A 83 -5.04 -9.30 4.75
N LYS A 84 -5.67 -8.30 4.17
CA LYS A 84 -6.63 -7.44 4.85
C LYS A 84 -7.98 -8.12 5.13
N GLU A 85 -8.40 -9.02 4.27
CA GLU A 85 -9.68 -9.72 4.44
C GLU A 85 -9.55 -10.96 5.34
N HIS A 86 -8.34 -11.56 5.44
CA HIS A 86 -8.18 -12.84 6.14
C HIS A 86 -7.35 -12.74 7.44
N SER A 87 -6.79 -11.57 7.78
CA SER A 87 -5.96 -11.45 8.99
C SER A 87 -6.75 -11.49 10.30
N GLY A 88 -8.03 -11.10 10.27
CA GLY A 88 -8.88 -11.00 11.45
C GLY A 88 -8.41 -9.97 12.50
N ARG A 89 -7.29 -9.25 12.25
CA ARG A 89 -6.68 -8.30 13.18
C ARG A 89 -7.51 -7.03 13.30
N THR A 90 -7.92 -6.69 14.52
CA THR A 90 -8.64 -5.46 14.79
C THR A 90 -7.75 -4.22 14.67
N ARG A 91 -8.37 -3.06 14.50
CA ARG A 91 -7.68 -1.77 14.42
C ARG A 91 -7.36 -1.21 15.80
N PRO A 92 -6.28 -0.38 15.94
CA PRO A 92 -5.93 0.24 17.22
C PRO A 92 -7.10 0.92 17.92
N VAL A 93 -7.91 1.67 17.20
CA VAL A 93 -9.07 2.41 17.76
C VAL A 93 -10.12 1.50 18.43
N ASN A 94 -10.13 0.21 18.12
CA ASN A 94 -11.13 -0.72 18.62
C ASN A 94 -10.62 -1.61 19.78
N ILE A 95 -9.32 -1.52 20.15
CA ILE A 95 -8.80 -2.36 21.24
C ILE A 95 -9.03 -1.76 22.62
N GLU A 96 -9.11 -2.61 23.63
CA GLU A 96 -9.39 -2.22 25.02
C GLU A 96 -8.42 -1.17 25.56
N GLN A 97 -7.12 -1.24 25.20
CA GLN A 97 -6.09 -0.30 25.60
C GLN A 97 -6.35 1.13 25.10
N PHE A 98 -7.23 1.31 24.12
CA PHE A 98 -7.58 2.62 23.57
C PHE A 98 -9.08 2.92 23.67
N GLY A 99 -9.78 2.26 24.61
CA GLY A 99 -11.18 2.50 24.91
C GLY A 99 -12.18 1.75 24.03
N GLY A 100 -11.72 0.78 23.22
CA GLY A 100 -12.57 -0.13 22.47
C GLY A 100 -12.97 -1.36 23.29
N ASN A 101 -13.49 -2.39 22.61
CA ASN A 101 -13.96 -3.64 23.24
C ASN A 101 -13.33 -4.90 22.60
N LYS A 102 -12.27 -4.74 21.80
CA LYS A 102 -11.57 -5.81 21.12
C LYS A 102 -10.21 -6.07 21.76
N GLN A 103 -9.69 -7.28 21.58
CA GLN A 103 -8.37 -7.63 22.08
C GLN A 103 -7.28 -7.31 21.06
N PHE A 104 -6.11 -6.89 21.56
CA PHE A 104 -4.92 -6.70 20.72
C PHE A 104 -4.40 -8.05 20.23
N THR A 105 -4.12 -8.14 18.94
CA THR A 105 -3.42 -9.29 18.33
C THR A 105 -2.14 -8.83 17.64
N PRO A 106 -1.00 -9.56 17.81
CA PRO A 106 0.24 -9.28 17.10
C PRO A 106 0.10 -9.42 15.58
N ALA A 107 1.05 -8.83 14.84
CA ALA A 107 1.15 -9.07 13.40
C ALA A 107 1.43 -10.57 13.11
N PHE A 108 0.95 -11.07 11.98
CA PHE A 108 1.07 -12.48 11.54
C PHE A 108 0.38 -13.54 12.42
N ILE A 109 -0.28 -13.15 13.49
CA ILE A 109 -1.11 -14.07 14.25
C ILE A 109 -2.54 -13.97 13.71
N PRO A 110 -3.11 -15.04 13.15
CA PRO A 110 -4.51 -15.06 12.76
C PRO A 110 -5.42 -14.72 13.94
N ALA A 111 -6.41 -13.91 13.72
CA ALA A 111 -7.32 -13.42 14.73
C ALA A 111 -8.78 -13.48 14.25
N ASP A 112 -9.69 -13.40 15.19
CA ASP A 112 -11.14 -13.41 14.99
C ASP A 112 -11.81 -12.07 15.36
N GLN A 113 -10.99 -11.05 15.63
CA GLN A 113 -11.45 -9.77 16.16
C GLN A 113 -12.00 -8.81 15.09
N CYS A 114 -11.92 -9.20 13.80
CA CYS A 114 -12.36 -8.40 12.67
C CYS A 114 -12.79 -9.32 11.52
N SER A 115 -13.99 -9.10 10.99
CA SER A 115 -14.57 -9.95 9.91
C SER A 115 -14.23 -9.48 8.50
N GLN A 116 -14.03 -8.18 8.30
CA GLN A 116 -13.77 -7.58 6.98
C GLN A 116 -12.96 -6.29 7.13
N ASN A 117 -12.18 -5.94 6.10
CA ASN A 117 -11.40 -4.71 6.05
C ASN A 117 -10.54 -4.50 7.31
N CYS A 118 -9.84 -5.54 7.72
CA CYS A 118 -9.09 -5.61 8.96
C CYS A 118 -7.83 -4.73 8.95
N SER A 119 -7.11 -4.69 10.09
CA SER A 119 -5.98 -3.78 10.24
C SER A 119 -4.75 -4.20 9.43
N PHE A 120 -4.43 -5.49 9.38
CA PHE A 120 -3.21 -6.00 8.76
C PHE A 120 -3.46 -6.41 7.30
N VAL A 121 -2.79 -5.82 6.33
CA VAL A 121 -1.84 -4.69 6.36
C VAL A 121 -2.50 -3.42 5.80
N SER A 122 -1.79 -2.27 5.85
CA SER A 122 -2.35 -0.99 5.41
C SER A 122 -2.40 -0.85 3.89
N GLY A 123 -3.60 -0.86 3.28
CA GLY A 123 -3.77 -0.66 1.84
C GLY A 123 -3.33 0.74 1.36
N HIS A 124 -3.53 1.79 2.17
CA HIS A 124 -3.06 3.14 1.83
C HIS A 124 -1.53 3.19 1.74
N VAL A 125 -0.83 2.57 2.70
CA VAL A 125 0.63 2.54 2.67
C VAL A 125 1.13 1.70 1.49
N ALA A 126 0.51 0.56 1.19
CA ALA A 126 0.84 -0.25 0.02
C ALA A 126 0.70 0.55 -1.29
N THR A 127 -0.44 1.24 -1.46
CA THR A 127 -0.70 2.09 -2.64
C THR A 127 0.29 3.25 -2.73
N ALA A 128 0.56 3.95 -1.62
CA ALA A 128 1.54 5.04 -1.60
C ALA A 128 2.95 4.55 -1.91
N SER A 129 3.34 3.40 -1.36
CA SER A 129 4.66 2.80 -1.56
C SER A 129 4.87 2.30 -2.99
N PHE A 130 3.80 2.06 -3.74
CA PHE A 130 3.88 1.59 -5.13
C PHE A 130 4.63 2.56 -6.06
N ILE A 131 4.85 3.82 -5.67
CA ILE A 131 5.69 4.74 -6.44
C ILE A 131 7.11 4.18 -6.70
N MET A 132 7.62 3.25 -5.87
CA MET A 132 8.89 2.58 -6.11
C MET A 132 8.94 1.83 -7.46
N ALA A 133 7.80 1.43 -7.98
CA ALA A 133 7.69 0.70 -9.24
C ALA A 133 8.20 1.52 -10.44
N PHE A 134 8.05 2.85 -10.41
CA PHE A 134 8.47 3.72 -11.51
C PHE A 134 9.99 3.77 -11.72
N GLY A 135 10.77 3.49 -10.69
CA GLY A 135 12.23 3.38 -10.81
C GLY A 135 12.75 1.96 -10.71
N TRP A 136 11.88 0.97 -10.60
CA TRP A 136 12.25 -0.41 -10.28
C TRP A 136 13.18 -1.04 -11.32
N LEU A 137 12.84 -0.88 -12.60
CA LEU A 137 13.61 -1.41 -13.74
C LEU A 137 14.74 -0.47 -14.20
N GLY A 138 14.96 0.63 -13.51
CA GLY A 138 16.01 1.60 -13.84
C GLY A 138 17.38 1.21 -13.32
N ALA A 139 18.41 2.02 -13.70
CA ALA A 139 19.75 1.86 -13.17
C ALA A 139 19.76 1.87 -11.61
N PRO A 140 20.75 1.23 -10.95
CA PRO A 140 20.75 1.08 -9.47
C PRO A 140 20.57 2.39 -8.70
N ALA A 141 21.14 3.50 -9.19
CA ALA A 141 20.97 4.82 -8.59
C ALA A 141 19.53 5.34 -8.69
N VAL A 142 18.85 5.09 -9.82
CA VAL A 142 17.44 5.46 -10.04
C VAL A 142 16.54 4.61 -9.13
N ARG A 143 16.74 3.29 -9.14
CA ARG A 143 16.02 2.37 -8.27
C ARG A 143 16.13 2.77 -6.80
N ARG A 144 17.36 3.08 -6.32
CA ARG A 144 17.57 3.55 -4.96
C ARG A 144 16.80 4.83 -4.63
N ARG A 145 16.80 5.81 -5.53
CA ARG A 145 16.06 7.08 -5.33
C ARG A 145 14.57 6.83 -5.18
N TRP A 146 13.98 5.98 -6.01
CA TRP A 146 12.56 5.65 -5.94
C TRP A 146 12.22 4.80 -4.71
N LEU A 147 13.10 3.92 -4.26
CA LEU A 147 12.96 3.22 -2.99
C LEU A 147 12.93 4.19 -1.81
N LEU A 148 13.86 5.14 -1.74
CA LEU A 148 13.87 6.16 -0.70
C LEU A 148 12.63 7.06 -0.75
N ALA A 149 12.21 7.47 -1.95
CA ALA A 149 10.97 8.22 -2.14
C ALA A 149 9.74 7.42 -1.67
N SER A 150 9.69 6.12 -1.94
CA SER A 150 8.61 5.26 -1.48
C SER A 150 8.57 5.09 0.04
N MET A 151 9.74 5.06 0.70
CA MET A 151 9.81 5.05 2.16
C MET A 151 9.28 6.36 2.75
N ALA A 152 9.67 7.50 2.18
CA ALA A 152 9.20 8.82 2.64
C ALA A 152 7.69 8.98 2.40
N PHE A 153 7.20 8.67 1.20
CA PHE A 153 5.79 8.81 0.84
C PHE A 153 4.92 7.78 1.58
N GLY A 154 5.35 6.52 1.64
CA GLY A 154 4.69 5.48 2.44
C GLY A 154 4.69 5.83 3.93
N GLY A 155 5.77 6.40 4.46
CA GLY A 155 5.87 6.90 5.83
C GLY A 155 4.89 8.03 6.14
N LEU A 156 4.72 8.98 5.21
CA LEU A 156 3.69 10.01 5.32
C LEU A 156 2.29 9.40 5.45
N PHE A 157 1.95 8.44 4.58
CA PHE A 157 0.66 7.75 4.64
C PHE A 157 0.55 6.82 5.86
N ALA A 158 1.66 6.28 6.37
CA ALA A 158 1.66 5.59 7.65
C ALA A 158 1.18 6.50 8.78
N LEU A 159 1.69 7.74 8.87
CA LEU A 159 1.22 8.73 9.85
C LEU A 159 -0.26 9.06 9.66
N VAL A 160 -0.69 9.35 8.42
CA VAL A 160 -2.12 9.61 8.09
C VAL A 160 -3.03 8.47 8.55
N ARG A 161 -2.55 7.23 8.57
CA ARG A 161 -3.32 6.06 8.97
C ARG A 161 -3.19 5.69 10.45
N MET A 162 -2.04 5.96 11.05
CA MET A 162 -1.78 5.63 12.45
C MET A 162 -2.38 6.66 13.40
N VAL A 163 -2.31 7.94 13.06
CA VAL A 163 -2.83 9.03 13.91
C VAL A 163 -4.31 8.83 14.27
N PRO A 164 -5.24 8.53 13.35
CA PRO A 164 -6.63 8.26 13.71
C PRO A 164 -6.88 6.82 14.20
N GLY A 165 -5.85 6.07 14.59
CA GLY A 165 -5.99 4.71 15.11
C GLY A 165 -6.43 3.66 14.07
N GLY A 166 -6.19 3.92 12.78
CA GLY A 166 -6.59 3.01 11.69
C GLY A 166 -5.69 1.79 11.54
N HIS A 167 -4.40 1.91 11.85
CA HIS A 167 -3.39 0.86 11.70
C HIS A 167 -2.32 0.93 12.78
N PHE A 168 -1.72 -0.21 13.11
CA PHE A 168 -0.51 -0.29 13.92
C PHE A 168 0.73 0.00 13.04
N LEU A 169 1.84 0.37 13.68
CA LEU A 169 3.11 0.58 12.98
C LEU A 169 3.53 -0.66 12.16
N SER A 170 3.35 -1.85 12.73
CA SER A 170 3.62 -3.10 12.01
C SER A 170 2.81 -3.24 10.72
N ASP A 171 1.51 -2.85 10.71
CA ASP A 171 0.68 -2.93 9.51
C ASP A 171 1.21 -2.05 8.37
N THR A 172 1.83 -0.92 8.72
CA THR A 172 2.39 0.02 7.75
C THR A 172 3.75 -0.45 7.22
N ILE A 173 4.62 -0.96 8.10
CA ILE A 173 5.93 -1.51 7.72
C ILE A 173 5.73 -2.71 6.78
N PHE A 174 4.87 -3.65 7.15
CA PHE A 174 4.64 -4.85 6.33
C PHE A 174 3.88 -4.55 5.04
N ALA A 175 3.08 -3.48 4.96
CA ALA A 175 2.49 -3.02 3.72
C ALA A 175 3.54 -2.56 2.70
N TRP A 176 4.59 -1.85 3.17
CA TRP A 176 5.72 -1.46 2.33
C TRP A 176 6.47 -2.69 1.80
N PHE A 177 6.79 -3.65 2.69
CA PHE A 177 7.46 -4.89 2.29
C PHE A 177 6.60 -5.75 1.37
N ALA A 178 5.29 -5.85 1.59
CA ALA A 178 4.39 -6.57 0.70
C ALA A 178 4.44 -6.02 -0.73
N THR A 179 4.43 -4.68 -0.86
CA THR A 179 4.57 -4.02 -2.18
C THR A 179 5.95 -4.27 -2.78
N TYR A 180 7.02 -4.18 -1.98
CA TYR A 180 8.39 -4.44 -2.42
C TYR A 180 8.56 -5.86 -2.97
N PHE A 181 8.15 -6.87 -2.20
CA PHE A 181 8.28 -8.27 -2.60
C PHE A 181 7.38 -8.64 -3.78
N SER A 182 6.21 -8.00 -3.92
CA SER A 182 5.36 -8.18 -5.10
C SER A 182 6.03 -7.67 -6.37
N LEU A 183 6.70 -6.51 -6.31
CA LEU A 183 7.47 -5.99 -7.45
C LEU A 183 8.69 -6.85 -7.75
N TRP A 184 9.40 -7.30 -6.72
CA TRP A 184 10.52 -8.23 -6.89
C TRP A 184 10.07 -9.54 -7.56
N PHE A 185 8.95 -10.11 -7.11
CA PHE A 185 8.37 -11.31 -7.72
C PHE A 185 7.90 -11.05 -9.16
N THR A 186 7.28 -9.91 -9.42
CA THR A 186 6.85 -9.52 -10.77
C THR A 186 8.05 -9.38 -11.71
N GLU A 187 9.15 -8.74 -11.24
CA GLU A 187 10.39 -8.65 -12.02
C GLU A 187 10.96 -10.04 -12.32
N TRP A 188 11.07 -10.88 -11.30
CA TRP A 188 11.56 -12.25 -11.45
C TRP A 188 10.71 -13.04 -12.47
N LEU A 189 9.38 -12.94 -12.38
CA LEU A 189 8.47 -13.62 -13.30
C LEU A 189 8.63 -13.12 -14.74
N PHE A 190 8.69 -11.78 -14.92
CA PHE A 190 8.81 -11.16 -16.24
C PHE A 190 10.15 -11.51 -16.91
N ARG A 191 11.26 -11.57 -16.15
CA ARG A 191 12.54 -12.06 -16.67
C ARG A 191 12.49 -13.55 -17.00
N ARG A 192 11.87 -14.36 -16.17
CA ARG A 192 11.71 -15.80 -16.42
C ARG A 192 10.89 -16.12 -17.67
N LEU A 193 9.98 -15.22 -18.06
CA LEU A 193 9.13 -15.33 -19.26
C LEU A 193 9.72 -14.58 -20.48
N ASP A 194 10.94 -14.08 -20.40
CA ASP A 194 11.61 -13.29 -21.45
C ASP A 194 10.83 -12.03 -21.90
N TRP A 195 9.99 -11.48 -20.98
CA TRP A 195 9.24 -10.26 -21.24
C TRP A 195 10.03 -8.98 -20.91
N LEU A 196 11.09 -9.09 -20.11
CA LEU A 196 12.07 -8.05 -19.84
C LEU A 196 13.45 -8.49 -20.31
N PRO A 197 14.23 -7.57 -20.92
CA PRO A 197 15.63 -7.86 -21.24
C PRO A 197 16.44 -8.07 -19.96
N ASP A 198 17.54 -8.80 -20.06
CA ASP A 198 18.51 -9.04 -18.99
C ASP A 198 19.18 -7.74 -18.50
#